data_aff4c908fcb5eb6ef46a520a97ad6cb4
#
_entry.id   aff4c908fcb5eb6ef46a520a97ad6cb4
#
_cell.length_a   1.000
_cell.length_b   1.000
_cell.length_c   1.000
_cell.angle_alpha   90.00
_cell.angle_beta   90.00
_cell.angle_gamma   90.00
#
_symmetry.space_group_name_H-M   'P 1'
#
loop_
_entity.id
_entity.type
_entity.pdbx_description
1 polymer ?
#
loop_
_entity_poly.entity_id
_entity_poly.type
_entity_poly.pdbx_seq_one_letter_code
_entity_poly.pdbx_strand_id
1 'polypeptide(L)'
;MIRKIVHIDESKCDGCGQCIPSCAEGAIALVNGKARLSGDALCDGLGACLGECPQGAITVVERDADAFDEAVVAAHLARQGRAPAADHAAKAPAPPAASPARPRPLLSVVPSGDPAPQGGGCPGSRARTLPPRGRPVAAAASRGPATPASGESRLTHWPVQLHLVPVGAPWLDGADLLVAADCVPFACARFHDDLLAGHALVVGCPKLDDNRFYAEKLGQMLARSDVRSVTVARMEVPCCGGISMAARQAIAASGKAIPLRDVVVGVDGALHG
;
A
#
# COMPACT_ATOMS: atom_id res chain seq x y z
N MET A 1 -12.28 -18.98 27.23
CA MET A 1 -11.16 -19.87 26.78
C MET A 1 -9.93 -19.00 26.56
N ILE A 2 -8.72 -19.56 26.84
CA ILE A 2 -7.48 -18.83 26.56
C ILE A 2 -7.31 -18.74 25.03
N ARG A 3 -7.23 -17.53 24.51
CA ARG A 3 -7.02 -17.27 23.07
C ARG A 3 -6.40 -15.91 22.82
N LYS A 4 -5.88 -15.73 21.62
CA LYS A 4 -5.40 -14.44 21.14
C LYS A 4 -6.57 -13.49 20.92
N ILE A 5 -6.43 -12.26 21.40
CA ILE A 5 -7.42 -11.21 21.27
C ILE A 5 -6.73 -9.85 21.24
N VAL A 6 -7.35 -8.89 20.57
CA VAL A 6 -6.85 -7.52 20.52
C VAL A 6 -7.03 -6.85 21.88
N HIS A 7 -5.97 -6.21 22.36
CA HIS A 7 -5.95 -5.33 23.51
C HIS A 7 -5.60 -3.90 23.07
N ILE A 8 -6.37 -2.93 23.55
CA ILE A 8 -6.18 -1.51 23.24
C ILE A 8 -5.77 -0.79 24.51
N ASP A 9 -4.58 -0.23 24.54
CA ASP A 9 -4.06 0.59 25.63
C ASP A 9 -4.67 1.99 25.52
N GLU A 10 -5.66 2.26 26.37
CA GLU A 10 -6.38 3.54 26.38
C GLU A 10 -5.50 4.72 26.78
N SER A 11 -4.38 4.50 27.47
CA SER A 11 -3.45 5.56 27.85
C SER A 11 -2.69 6.10 26.63
N LYS A 12 -2.42 5.23 25.65
CA LYS A 12 -1.76 5.59 24.39
C LYS A 12 -2.73 6.01 23.28
N CYS A 13 -3.99 5.61 23.39
CA CYS A 13 -4.99 5.91 22.37
C CYS A 13 -5.35 7.40 22.39
N ASP A 14 -5.22 8.09 21.25
CA ASP A 14 -5.63 9.49 21.05
C ASP A 14 -7.06 9.65 20.50
N GLY A 15 -7.74 8.52 20.17
CA GLY A 15 -9.10 8.53 19.66
C GLY A 15 -9.20 8.85 18.15
N CYS A 16 -8.13 8.77 17.38
CA CYS A 16 -8.12 9.09 15.94
C CYS A 16 -9.06 8.22 15.10
N GLY A 17 -9.48 7.05 15.57
CA GLY A 17 -10.44 6.17 14.92
C GLY A 17 -9.91 5.38 13.71
N GLN A 18 -8.62 5.46 13.37
CA GLN A 18 -8.04 4.80 12.19
C GLN A 18 -8.13 3.26 12.24
N CYS A 19 -8.20 2.68 13.45
CA CYS A 19 -8.36 1.24 13.64
C CYS A 19 -9.77 0.71 13.36
N ILE A 20 -10.78 1.58 13.30
CA ILE A 20 -12.18 1.14 13.14
C ILE A 20 -12.47 0.57 11.75
N PRO A 21 -12.11 1.26 10.63
CA PRO A 21 -12.35 0.71 9.30
C PRO A 21 -11.52 -0.55 9.01
N SER A 22 -10.39 -0.75 9.70
CA SER A 22 -9.52 -1.91 9.51
C SER A 22 -10.00 -3.17 10.25
N CYS A 23 -11.01 -3.06 11.11
CA CYS A 23 -11.66 -4.20 11.72
C CYS A 23 -12.84 -4.65 10.83
N ALA A 24 -12.67 -5.76 10.13
CA ALA A 24 -13.70 -6.30 9.25
C ALA A 24 -14.96 -6.70 10.02
N GLU A 25 -14.80 -7.21 11.22
CA GLU A 25 -15.86 -7.63 12.14
C GLU A 25 -16.56 -6.45 12.85
N GLY A 26 -16.04 -5.22 12.67
CA GLY A 26 -16.58 -4.04 13.33
C GLY A 26 -16.49 -4.08 14.87
N ALA A 27 -15.55 -4.88 15.40
CA ALA A 27 -15.40 -5.11 16.84
C ALA A 27 -14.81 -3.91 17.59
N ILE A 28 -14.26 -2.90 16.91
CA ILE A 28 -13.67 -1.71 17.54
C ILE A 28 -14.62 -0.53 17.40
N ALA A 29 -14.90 0.16 18.50
CA ALA A 29 -15.71 1.37 18.55
C ALA A 29 -15.03 2.47 19.38
N LEU A 30 -15.36 3.73 19.10
CA LEU A 30 -14.97 4.86 19.95
C LEU A 30 -15.97 5.02 21.09
N VAL A 31 -15.47 4.93 22.32
CA VAL A 31 -16.22 5.17 23.55
C VAL A 31 -15.50 6.23 24.36
N ASN A 32 -16.15 7.35 24.63
CA ASN A 32 -15.57 8.49 25.34
C ASN A 32 -14.23 8.99 24.72
N GLY A 33 -14.16 9.01 23.39
CA GLY A 33 -12.96 9.45 22.66
C GLY A 33 -11.79 8.47 22.66
N LYS A 34 -11.98 7.22 23.07
CA LYS A 34 -10.98 6.16 23.07
C LYS A 34 -11.50 4.94 22.30
N ALA A 35 -10.63 4.30 21.54
CA ALA A 35 -10.97 3.05 20.88
C ALA A 35 -11.08 1.93 21.93
N ARG A 36 -12.13 1.13 21.83
CA ARG A 36 -12.39 -0.03 22.70
C ARG A 36 -12.93 -1.19 21.88
N LEU A 37 -12.65 -2.40 22.38
CA LEU A 37 -13.27 -3.61 21.84
C LEU A 37 -14.72 -3.67 22.34
N SER A 38 -15.68 -3.80 21.42
CA SER A 38 -17.12 -3.81 21.71
C SER A 38 -17.60 -5.14 22.33
N GLY A 39 -16.81 -6.20 22.19
CA GLY A 39 -17.06 -7.51 22.77
C GLY A 39 -16.04 -8.53 22.30
N ASP A 40 -15.68 -9.46 23.18
CA ASP A 40 -14.68 -10.48 22.88
C ASP A 40 -15.13 -11.40 21.74
N ALA A 41 -16.40 -11.81 21.73
CA ALA A 41 -16.97 -12.66 20.69
C ALA A 41 -16.94 -12.06 19.26
N LEU A 42 -16.73 -10.73 19.16
CA LEU A 42 -16.65 -10.02 17.88
C LEU A 42 -15.23 -9.99 17.30
N CYS A 43 -14.19 -10.27 18.09
CA CYS A 43 -12.80 -10.18 17.65
C CYS A 43 -12.26 -11.56 17.31
N ASP A 44 -11.80 -11.77 16.07
CA ASP A 44 -11.18 -13.03 15.62
C ASP A 44 -9.76 -13.25 16.17
N GLY A 45 -9.09 -12.19 16.65
CA GLY A 45 -7.73 -12.23 17.17
C GLY A 45 -6.64 -12.27 16.09
N LEU A 46 -6.97 -12.14 14.80
CA LEU A 46 -6.00 -12.16 13.70
C LEU A 46 -5.16 -10.89 13.61
N GLY A 47 -5.63 -9.78 14.19
CA GLY A 47 -4.84 -8.56 14.33
C GLY A 47 -4.73 -7.72 13.07
N ALA A 48 -5.69 -7.79 12.15
CA ALA A 48 -5.73 -6.94 10.95
C ALA A 48 -5.65 -5.44 11.28
N CYS A 49 -6.11 -5.03 12.47
CA CYS A 49 -6.08 -3.65 12.96
C CYS A 49 -4.73 -3.21 13.56
N LEU A 50 -3.73 -4.09 13.72
CA LEU A 50 -2.46 -3.79 14.40
C LEU A 50 -1.63 -2.71 13.72
N GLY A 51 -1.58 -2.71 12.39
CA GLY A 51 -0.79 -1.77 11.60
C GLY A 51 -1.33 -0.34 11.53
N GLU A 52 -2.56 -0.13 11.95
CA GLU A 52 -3.31 1.10 11.70
C GLU A 52 -3.22 2.12 12.86
N CYS A 53 -2.69 1.73 14.02
CA CYS A 53 -2.61 2.63 15.15
C CYS A 53 -1.30 3.45 15.13
N PRO A 54 -1.33 4.78 14.87
CA PRO A 54 -0.13 5.62 14.83
C PRO A 54 0.55 5.73 16.21
N GLN A 55 -0.20 5.50 17.30
CA GLN A 55 0.29 5.57 18.68
C GLN A 55 0.78 4.21 19.20
N GLY A 56 0.68 3.13 18.41
CA GLY A 56 1.02 1.79 18.86
C GLY A 56 0.20 1.32 20.07
N ALA A 57 -1.05 1.81 20.20
CA ALA A 57 -1.94 1.48 21.32
C ALA A 57 -2.56 0.07 21.18
N ILE A 58 -2.47 -0.57 20.02
CA ILE A 58 -3.12 -1.86 19.75
C ILE A 58 -2.09 -2.97 19.80
N THR A 59 -2.38 -4.02 20.56
CA THR A 59 -1.55 -5.22 20.69
C THR A 59 -2.43 -6.47 20.66
N VAL A 60 -1.86 -7.64 20.38
CA VAL A 60 -2.54 -8.92 20.56
C VAL A 60 -1.99 -9.58 21.83
N VAL A 61 -2.89 -9.97 22.70
CA VAL A 61 -2.56 -10.65 23.97
C VAL A 61 -3.27 -12.00 24.03
N GLU A 62 -2.71 -12.94 24.78
CA GLU A 62 -3.40 -14.17 25.12
C GLU A 62 -4.06 -13.98 26.50
N ARG A 63 -5.38 -14.11 26.54
CA ARG A 63 -6.15 -14.05 27.78
C ARG A 63 -7.40 -14.90 27.72
N ASP A 64 -8.03 -15.11 28.86
CA ASP A 64 -9.36 -15.70 28.86
C ASP A 64 -10.36 -14.73 28.23
N ALA A 65 -11.07 -15.21 27.21
CA ALA A 65 -12.00 -14.45 26.41
C ALA A 65 -13.09 -15.37 25.85
N ASP A 66 -14.25 -14.77 25.55
CA ASP A 66 -15.35 -15.48 24.90
C ASP A 66 -14.89 -15.98 23.51
N ALA A 67 -15.41 -17.13 23.08
CA ALA A 67 -15.12 -17.66 21.76
C ALA A 67 -15.61 -16.68 20.69
N PHE A 68 -14.86 -16.59 19.59
CA PHE A 68 -15.31 -15.86 18.40
C PHE A 68 -16.58 -16.50 17.83
N ASP A 69 -17.56 -15.67 17.48
CA ASP A 69 -18.85 -16.11 16.99
C ASP A 69 -19.27 -15.30 15.75
N GLU A 70 -19.21 -15.96 14.59
CA GLU A 70 -19.57 -15.36 13.30
C GLU A 70 -21.03 -14.89 13.24
N ALA A 71 -21.95 -15.58 13.92
CA ALA A 71 -23.36 -15.20 13.96
C ALA A 71 -23.55 -13.89 14.75
N VAL A 72 -22.82 -13.73 15.86
CA VAL A 72 -22.80 -12.50 16.65
C VAL A 72 -22.20 -11.35 15.83
N VAL A 73 -21.12 -11.61 15.09
CA VAL A 73 -20.50 -10.63 14.17
C VAL A 73 -21.49 -10.20 13.09
N ALA A 74 -22.15 -11.14 12.41
CA ALA A 74 -23.12 -10.83 11.37
C ALA A 74 -24.27 -9.95 11.89
N ALA A 75 -24.82 -10.29 13.06
CA ALA A 75 -25.87 -9.51 13.72
C ALA A 75 -25.36 -8.11 14.16
N HIS A 76 -24.11 -8.01 14.57
CA HIS A 76 -23.48 -6.74 14.95
C HIS A 76 -23.28 -5.82 13.75
N LEU A 77 -22.73 -6.34 12.64
CA LEU A 77 -22.54 -5.60 11.38
C LEU A 77 -23.87 -5.14 10.78
N ALA A 78 -24.90 -6.00 10.80
CA ALA A 78 -26.24 -5.64 10.33
C ALA A 78 -26.81 -4.44 11.10
N ARG A 79 -26.60 -4.38 12.42
CA ARG A 79 -27.00 -3.23 13.24
C ARG A 79 -26.24 -1.94 12.90
N GLN A 80 -25.02 -2.06 12.38
CA GLN A 80 -24.22 -0.93 11.92
C GLN A 80 -24.50 -0.55 10.45
N GLY A 81 -25.43 -1.25 9.77
CA GLY A 81 -25.69 -1.05 8.33
C GLY A 81 -24.54 -1.50 7.43
N ARG A 82 -23.66 -2.38 7.92
CA ARG A 82 -22.52 -2.95 7.17
C ARG A 82 -22.88 -4.38 6.75
N ALA A 83 -22.58 -4.72 5.49
CA ALA A 83 -22.63 -6.11 5.05
C ALA A 83 -21.46 -6.90 5.67
N PRO A 84 -21.66 -8.17 6.11
CA PRO A 84 -20.56 -9.05 6.47
C PRO A 84 -19.64 -9.19 5.25
N ALA A 85 -18.32 -9.13 5.49
CA ALA A 85 -17.34 -9.40 4.44
C ALA A 85 -17.59 -10.83 3.91
N ALA A 86 -17.90 -10.94 2.62
CA ALA A 86 -17.97 -12.24 1.97
C ALA A 86 -16.54 -12.83 2.01
N ASP A 87 -16.40 -14.06 2.54
CA ASP A 87 -15.17 -14.85 2.62
C ASP A 87 -14.30 -14.75 3.88
N HIS A 88 -14.88 -15.13 5.05
CA HIS A 88 -14.08 -15.77 6.09
C HIS A 88 -14.44 -17.27 6.28
N ALA A 89 -15.35 -17.80 5.47
CA ALA A 89 -15.75 -19.20 5.51
C ALA A 89 -15.04 -20.03 4.44
N ALA A 90 -13.70 -20.03 4.39
CA ALA A 90 -12.96 -21.14 3.77
C ALA A 90 -11.48 -21.11 4.15
N LYS A 91 -11.11 -22.12 4.92
CA LYS A 91 -9.74 -22.61 5.04
C LYS A 91 -8.90 -22.15 6.24
N ALA A 92 -9.25 -22.68 7.40
CA ALA A 92 -8.19 -23.11 8.30
C ALA A 92 -7.44 -24.28 7.62
N PRO A 93 -6.16 -24.15 7.26
CA PRO A 93 -5.38 -25.31 6.86
C PRO A 93 -5.15 -26.17 8.10
N ALA A 94 -5.48 -27.45 7.99
CA ALA A 94 -5.09 -28.46 8.97
C ALA A 94 -3.58 -28.34 9.22
N PRO A 95 -3.08 -28.53 10.47
CA PRO A 95 -1.67 -28.46 10.74
C PRO A 95 -0.94 -29.49 9.86
N PRO A 96 0.10 -29.10 9.11
CA PRO A 96 0.88 -30.04 8.33
C PRO A 96 1.59 -31.00 9.31
N ALA A 97 1.43 -32.31 9.06
CA ALA A 97 2.20 -33.34 9.70
C ALA A 97 3.70 -32.98 9.59
N ALA A 98 4.38 -33.06 10.72
CA ALA A 98 5.80 -32.72 10.83
C ALA A 98 6.63 -33.55 9.84
N SER A 99 7.07 -32.93 8.76
CA SER A 99 8.16 -33.42 7.93
C SER A 99 9.49 -32.97 8.53
N PRO A 100 10.56 -33.80 8.50
CA PRO A 100 11.84 -33.47 9.12
C PRO A 100 12.42 -32.19 8.48
N ALA A 101 12.82 -31.28 9.35
CA ALA A 101 13.35 -29.97 9.00
C ALA A 101 14.61 -30.10 8.14
N ARG A 102 14.56 -29.66 6.89
CA ARG A 102 15.78 -29.28 6.15
C ARG A 102 16.30 -27.96 6.75
N PRO A 103 17.63 -27.86 7.00
CA PRO A 103 18.17 -26.59 7.49
C PRO A 103 17.91 -25.48 6.48
N ARG A 104 17.16 -24.47 6.91
CA ARG A 104 16.95 -23.25 6.14
C ARG A 104 18.24 -22.44 6.20
N PRO A 105 18.77 -21.93 5.07
CA PRO A 105 19.88 -20.99 5.13
C PRO A 105 19.43 -19.78 5.93
N LEU A 106 20.18 -19.45 6.97
CA LEU A 106 20.01 -18.22 7.73
C LEU A 106 20.29 -17.07 6.78
N LEU A 107 19.25 -16.29 6.47
CA LEU A 107 19.43 -14.97 5.86
C LEU A 107 20.30 -14.16 6.81
N SER A 108 21.55 -13.95 6.43
CA SER A 108 22.46 -13.08 7.18
C SER A 108 21.86 -11.67 7.15
N VAL A 109 21.41 -11.20 8.30
CA VAL A 109 21.06 -9.79 8.50
C VAL A 109 22.36 -9.01 8.42
N VAL A 110 22.55 -8.27 7.32
CA VAL A 110 23.67 -7.34 7.22
C VAL A 110 23.39 -6.21 8.21
N PRO A 111 24.24 -5.95 9.20
CA PRO A 111 24.04 -4.82 10.10
C PRO A 111 24.23 -3.52 9.31
N SER A 112 23.15 -2.80 9.10
CA SER A 112 23.18 -1.44 8.56
C SER A 112 23.66 -0.51 9.67
N GLY A 113 24.93 -0.14 9.61
CA GLY A 113 25.51 0.84 10.51
C GLY A 113 25.22 2.27 10.06
N ASP A 114 24.00 2.75 10.29
CA ASP A 114 23.69 4.17 10.29
C ASP A 114 22.87 4.51 11.52
N PRO A 115 23.17 5.61 12.24
CA PRO A 115 22.40 6.01 13.42
C PRO A 115 20.97 6.37 13.01
N ALA A 116 20.00 5.70 13.65
CA ALA A 116 18.59 5.91 13.40
C ALA A 116 18.16 7.35 13.74
N PRO A 117 17.58 8.12 12.81
CA PRO A 117 16.88 9.35 13.17
C PRO A 117 15.60 9.00 13.90
N GLN A 118 15.40 9.65 15.05
CA GLN A 118 14.24 9.50 15.92
C GLN A 118 12.98 10.08 15.23
N GLY A 119 12.10 9.19 14.79
CA GLY A 119 10.79 9.51 14.27
C GLY A 119 9.99 8.22 14.19
N GLY A 120 8.95 8.08 15.05
CA GLY A 120 8.12 6.90 15.13
C GLY A 120 7.36 6.63 13.83
N GLY A 121 7.68 5.53 13.15
CA GLY A 121 7.01 5.04 11.97
C GLY A 121 7.66 3.73 11.52
N CYS A 122 6.89 2.87 10.83
CA CYS A 122 7.40 1.64 10.27
C CYS A 122 8.63 1.92 9.37
N PRO A 123 9.77 1.22 9.52
CA PRO A 123 10.96 1.42 8.69
C PRO A 123 10.69 1.30 7.19
N GLY A 124 9.68 0.53 6.78
CA GLY A 124 9.28 0.33 5.39
C GLY A 124 8.57 1.54 4.76
N SER A 125 8.00 2.44 5.57
CA SER A 125 7.28 3.64 5.09
C SER A 125 8.15 4.89 5.03
N ARG A 126 9.41 4.83 5.42
CA ARG A 126 10.30 6.00 5.38
C ARG A 126 10.70 6.34 3.96
N ALA A 127 10.53 7.62 3.59
CA ALA A 127 11.02 8.13 2.32
C ALA A 127 12.54 8.02 2.26
N ARG A 128 13.06 7.42 1.21
CA ARG A 128 14.50 7.26 0.94
C ARG A 128 14.77 7.53 -0.53
N THR A 129 15.86 8.23 -0.80
CA THR A 129 16.44 8.28 -2.13
C THR A 129 17.44 7.13 -2.26
N LEU A 130 17.34 6.36 -3.31
CA LEU A 130 18.24 5.26 -3.58
C LEU A 130 19.37 5.75 -4.51
N PRO A 131 20.62 5.29 -4.31
CA PRO A 131 21.69 5.63 -5.22
C PRO A 131 21.36 5.08 -6.62
N PRO A 132 21.65 5.84 -7.70
CA PRO A 132 21.44 5.35 -9.06
C PRO A 132 22.29 4.10 -9.29
N ARG A 133 21.63 3.01 -9.66
CA ARG A 133 22.26 1.76 -10.06
C ARG A 133 22.27 1.72 -11.58
N GLY A 134 23.46 1.84 -12.19
CA GLY A 134 23.63 1.78 -13.65
C GLY A 134 23.95 3.13 -14.32
N ARG A 135 24.53 3.06 -15.52
CA ARG A 135 24.89 4.24 -16.33
C ARG A 135 23.63 5.01 -16.74
N PRO A 136 23.68 6.35 -16.76
CA PRO A 136 22.57 7.12 -17.30
C PRO A 136 22.36 6.74 -18.78
N VAL A 137 21.19 6.18 -19.10
CA VAL A 137 20.77 6.02 -20.49
C VAL A 137 20.24 7.36 -20.97
N ALA A 138 20.91 7.94 -21.95
CA ALA A 138 20.38 9.08 -22.68
C ALA A 138 19.01 8.73 -23.23
N ALA A 139 18.07 9.69 -23.14
CA ALA A 139 16.71 9.55 -23.64
C ALA A 139 16.71 8.97 -25.07
N ALA A 140 16.25 7.75 -25.22
CA ALA A 140 16.19 7.07 -26.50
C ALA A 140 14.96 7.54 -27.27
N ALA A 141 15.16 8.51 -28.13
CA ALA A 141 14.34 8.67 -29.31
C ALA A 141 14.79 7.63 -30.34
N SER A 142 13.87 6.82 -30.80
CA SER A 142 13.90 5.86 -31.91
C SER A 142 13.84 4.38 -31.51
N ARG A 143 12.73 3.74 -31.93
CA ARG A 143 12.53 2.30 -31.86
C ARG A 143 13.42 1.60 -32.92
N GLY A 144 14.55 1.06 -32.43
CA GLY A 144 15.34 0.04 -33.14
C GLY A 144 14.98 -1.37 -32.66
N PRO A 145 15.56 -2.46 -33.21
CA PRO A 145 15.27 -3.83 -32.78
C PRO A 145 15.49 -4.00 -31.30
N ALA A 146 14.58 -4.75 -30.63
CA ALA A 146 14.48 -4.90 -29.20
C ALA A 146 15.82 -5.17 -28.51
N THR A 147 16.36 -4.16 -27.84
CA THR A 147 17.54 -4.31 -26.98
C THR A 147 17.15 -5.18 -25.78
N PRO A 148 17.95 -6.19 -25.39
CA PRO A 148 17.65 -6.99 -24.20
C PRO A 148 17.51 -6.08 -22.98
N ALA A 149 16.55 -6.41 -22.07
CA ALA A 149 16.35 -5.68 -20.83
C ALA A 149 17.66 -5.63 -20.02
N SER A 150 17.98 -4.49 -19.41
CA SER A 150 19.25 -4.31 -18.69
C SER A 150 19.36 -5.23 -17.44
N GLY A 151 18.23 -5.74 -16.92
CA GLY A 151 18.16 -6.50 -15.68
C GLY A 151 18.46 -5.67 -14.41
N GLU A 152 18.72 -4.37 -14.55
CA GLU A 152 19.00 -3.47 -13.45
C GLU A 152 17.76 -2.72 -12.97
N SER A 153 17.64 -2.56 -11.64
CA SER A 153 16.57 -1.73 -11.08
C SER A 153 16.80 -0.26 -11.39
N ARG A 154 15.80 0.40 -11.94
CA ARG A 154 15.76 1.85 -12.18
C ARG A 154 15.08 2.61 -11.05
N LEU A 155 14.74 1.93 -9.95
CA LEU A 155 14.12 2.56 -8.80
C LEU A 155 15.10 3.47 -8.06
N THR A 156 14.72 4.74 -7.88
CA THR A 156 15.57 5.78 -7.29
C THR A 156 15.12 6.22 -5.91
N HIS A 157 13.99 5.72 -5.42
CA HIS A 157 13.42 6.11 -4.13
C HIS A 157 12.55 5.00 -3.52
N TRP A 158 12.17 5.18 -2.27
CA TRP A 158 11.27 4.33 -1.50
C TRP A 158 10.47 5.20 -0.51
N PRO A 159 9.22 4.88 -0.16
CA PRO A 159 8.36 3.81 -0.69
C PRO A 159 7.81 4.14 -2.07
N VAL A 160 7.15 3.14 -2.73
CA VAL A 160 6.50 3.31 -4.04
C VAL A 160 4.98 3.19 -3.96
N GLN A 161 4.44 2.46 -2.97
CA GLN A 161 2.99 2.29 -2.80
C GLN A 161 2.36 3.64 -2.43
N LEU A 162 1.35 4.08 -3.19
CA LEU A 162 0.76 5.41 -3.08
C LEU A 162 0.23 5.70 -1.66
N HIS A 163 -0.33 4.70 -0.96
CA HIS A 163 -0.76 4.85 0.43
C HIS A 163 0.40 5.18 1.39
N LEU A 164 1.60 4.66 1.12
CA LEU A 164 2.76 4.80 2.00
C LEU A 164 3.61 6.03 1.69
N VAL A 165 3.55 6.55 0.45
CA VAL A 165 4.36 7.69 0.03
C VAL A 165 3.95 8.95 0.79
N PRO A 166 4.87 9.65 1.49
CA PRO A 166 4.57 10.94 2.10
C PRO A 166 4.22 12.00 1.06
N VAL A 167 3.22 12.84 1.35
CA VAL A 167 2.76 13.91 0.44
C VAL A 167 3.87 14.88 0.05
N GLY A 168 4.81 15.18 0.98
CA GLY A 168 5.96 16.04 0.74
C GLY A 168 7.26 15.27 0.60
N ALA A 169 7.27 14.12 -0.09
CA ALA A 169 8.48 13.35 -0.29
C ALA A 169 9.50 14.16 -1.13
N PRO A 170 10.76 14.31 -0.67
CA PRO A 170 11.74 15.22 -1.30
C PRO A 170 12.07 14.89 -2.76
N TRP A 171 11.91 13.61 -3.13
CA TRP A 171 12.19 13.13 -4.49
C TRP A 171 11.06 13.45 -5.50
N LEU A 172 9.97 14.08 -5.06
CA LEU A 172 8.91 14.58 -5.96
C LEU A 172 9.30 15.91 -6.62
N ASP A 173 10.14 16.72 -5.97
CA ASP A 173 10.52 18.02 -6.51
C ASP A 173 11.41 17.87 -7.76
N GLY A 174 10.99 18.49 -8.85
CA GLY A 174 11.64 18.40 -10.15
C GLY A 174 11.50 17.02 -10.83
N ALA A 175 10.63 16.13 -10.33
CA ALA A 175 10.48 14.80 -10.88
C ALA A 175 9.50 14.75 -12.06
N ASP A 176 9.75 13.82 -12.98
CA ASP A 176 8.73 13.25 -13.84
C ASP A 176 8.09 12.08 -13.09
N LEU A 177 6.80 12.16 -12.79
CA LEU A 177 6.10 11.20 -11.95
C LEU A 177 5.45 10.10 -12.79
N LEU A 178 5.79 8.84 -12.52
CA LEU A 178 5.10 7.67 -13.05
C LEU A 178 4.08 7.15 -12.02
N VAL A 179 2.81 7.18 -12.38
CA VAL A 179 1.71 6.58 -11.63
C VAL A 179 1.35 5.25 -12.31
N ALA A 180 1.79 4.13 -11.76
CA ALA A 180 1.58 2.83 -12.39
C ALA A 180 0.51 2.01 -11.65
N ALA A 181 -0.34 1.33 -12.40
CA ALA A 181 -1.22 0.31 -11.81
C ALA A 181 -0.38 -0.90 -11.37
N ASP A 182 -0.74 -1.52 -10.24
CA ASP A 182 0.00 -2.61 -9.58
C ASP A 182 0.37 -3.77 -10.53
N CYS A 183 -0.47 -4.06 -11.52
CA CYS A 183 -0.24 -5.15 -12.47
C CYS A 183 0.79 -4.80 -13.57
N VAL A 184 1.05 -3.52 -13.82
CA VAL A 184 1.90 -3.06 -14.94
C VAL A 184 3.33 -3.58 -14.85
N PRO A 185 4.03 -3.53 -13.70
CA PRO A 185 5.39 -4.05 -13.58
C PRO A 185 5.51 -5.55 -13.86
N PHE A 186 4.43 -6.30 -13.65
CA PHE A 186 4.40 -7.76 -13.88
C PHE A 186 4.07 -8.11 -15.33
N ALA A 187 3.22 -7.31 -15.99
CA ALA A 187 2.86 -7.50 -17.39
C ALA A 187 3.96 -7.00 -18.34
N CYS A 188 4.57 -5.86 -18.05
CA CYS A 188 5.58 -5.23 -18.90
C CYS A 188 6.99 -5.74 -18.54
N ALA A 189 7.52 -6.67 -19.33
CA ALA A 189 8.85 -7.26 -19.09
C ALA A 189 9.99 -6.21 -19.04
N ARG A 190 9.80 -5.07 -19.70
CA ARG A 190 10.77 -3.97 -19.75
C ARG A 190 10.34 -2.75 -18.93
N PHE A 191 9.52 -2.96 -17.91
CA PHE A 191 8.99 -1.88 -17.07
C PHE A 191 10.07 -0.91 -16.58
N HIS A 192 11.20 -1.44 -16.09
CA HIS A 192 12.28 -0.61 -15.55
C HIS A 192 12.95 0.24 -16.62
N ASP A 193 13.15 -0.29 -17.84
CA ASP A 193 13.85 0.41 -18.90
C ASP A 193 12.92 1.33 -19.70
N ASP A 194 11.69 0.90 -19.97
CA ASP A 194 10.79 1.60 -20.90
C ASP A 194 9.85 2.60 -20.19
N LEU A 195 9.52 2.36 -18.92
CA LEU A 195 8.56 3.18 -18.18
C LEU A 195 9.18 3.86 -16.95
N LEU A 196 9.98 3.14 -16.16
CA LEU A 196 10.48 3.65 -14.88
C LEU A 196 11.73 4.52 -15.02
N ALA A 197 12.57 4.27 -16.03
CA ALA A 197 13.82 5.01 -16.20
C ALA A 197 13.60 6.53 -16.26
N GLY A 198 14.21 7.28 -15.34
CA GLY A 198 14.08 8.72 -15.25
C GLY A 198 12.84 9.25 -14.55
N HIS A 199 11.97 8.36 -14.05
CA HIS A 199 10.75 8.74 -13.34
C HIS A 199 10.84 8.44 -11.84
N ALA A 200 10.16 9.27 -11.05
CA ALA A 200 9.72 8.91 -9.72
C ALA A 200 8.47 8.03 -9.83
N LEU A 201 8.37 6.97 -9.03
CA LEU A 201 7.31 5.97 -9.13
C LEU A 201 6.33 6.03 -7.96
N VAL A 202 5.04 6.00 -8.25
CA VAL A 202 4.01 5.58 -7.30
C VAL A 202 3.15 4.49 -7.93
N VAL A 203 2.75 3.50 -7.12
CA VAL A 203 1.92 2.39 -7.58
C VAL A 203 0.62 2.29 -6.79
N GLY A 204 -0.42 1.76 -7.41
CA GLY A 204 -1.70 1.51 -6.76
C GLY A 204 -2.69 0.78 -7.66
N CYS A 205 -3.73 0.19 -7.05
CA CYS A 205 -4.78 -0.52 -7.76
C CYS A 205 -6.14 0.16 -7.56
N PRO A 206 -6.73 0.80 -8.59
CA PRO A 206 -8.01 1.49 -8.44
C PRO A 206 -9.21 0.54 -8.24
N LYS A 207 -9.00 -0.77 -8.35
CA LYS A 207 -10.02 -1.80 -8.10
C LYS A 207 -10.01 -2.29 -6.65
N LEU A 208 -8.82 -2.38 -6.05
CA LEU A 208 -8.62 -2.90 -4.69
C LEU A 208 -8.62 -1.78 -3.65
N ASP A 209 -8.19 -0.58 -4.05
CA ASP A 209 -8.06 0.58 -3.18
C ASP A 209 -9.14 1.65 -3.46
N ASP A 210 -9.27 2.62 -2.57
CA ASP A 210 -10.16 3.76 -2.76
C ASP A 210 -9.58 4.75 -3.78
N ASN A 211 -10.17 4.77 -4.97
CA ASN A 211 -9.74 5.66 -6.05
C ASN A 211 -9.97 7.16 -5.74
N ARG A 212 -10.91 7.50 -4.84
CA ARG A 212 -11.11 8.88 -4.36
C ARG A 212 -9.92 9.31 -3.51
N PHE A 213 -9.48 8.45 -2.60
CA PHE A 213 -8.26 8.68 -1.81
C PHE A 213 -7.05 8.93 -2.72
N TYR A 214 -6.91 8.17 -3.82
CA TYR A 214 -5.83 8.38 -4.79
C TYR A 214 -5.89 9.77 -5.42
N ALA A 215 -7.06 10.22 -5.86
CA ALA A 215 -7.23 11.55 -6.44
C ALA A 215 -6.85 12.66 -5.44
N GLU A 216 -7.32 12.54 -4.20
CA GLU A 216 -7.02 13.51 -3.14
C GLU A 216 -5.53 13.53 -2.78
N LYS A 217 -4.94 12.36 -2.56
CA LYS A 217 -3.53 12.25 -2.17
C LYS A 217 -2.58 12.71 -3.27
N LEU A 218 -2.80 12.26 -4.51
CA LEU A 218 -2.04 12.75 -5.66
C LEU A 218 -2.20 14.26 -5.82
N GLY A 219 -3.42 14.80 -5.66
CA GLY A 219 -3.66 16.24 -5.69
C GLY A 219 -2.83 17.02 -4.66
N GLN A 220 -2.75 16.51 -3.42
CA GLN A 220 -1.92 17.10 -2.37
C GLN A 220 -0.43 16.99 -2.69
N MET A 221 0.03 15.86 -3.24
CA MET A 221 1.43 15.66 -3.66
C MET A 221 1.79 16.67 -4.76
N LEU A 222 0.98 16.77 -5.81
CA LEU A 222 1.20 17.68 -6.93
C LEU A 222 1.12 19.15 -6.52
N ALA A 223 0.22 19.51 -5.60
CA ALA A 223 0.13 20.88 -5.10
C ALA A 223 1.37 21.33 -4.31
N ARG A 224 1.96 20.41 -3.52
CA ARG A 224 3.07 20.71 -2.61
C ARG A 224 4.46 20.53 -3.21
N SER A 225 4.59 19.77 -4.30
CA SER A 225 5.88 19.44 -4.93
C SER A 225 5.96 19.99 -6.36
N ASP A 226 7.13 20.27 -6.84
CA ASP A 226 7.37 20.79 -8.19
C ASP A 226 7.51 19.65 -9.21
N VAL A 227 6.43 18.86 -9.38
CA VAL A 227 6.38 17.78 -10.37
C VAL A 227 6.28 18.35 -11.78
N ARG A 228 7.19 17.92 -12.68
CA ARG A 228 7.28 18.43 -14.06
C ARG A 228 6.27 17.82 -15.01
N SER A 229 6.04 16.53 -14.86
CA SER A 229 5.08 15.79 -15.69
C SER A 229 4.50 14.60 -14.94
N VAL A 230 3.33 14.12 -15.36
CA VAL A 230 2.72 12.89 -14.86
C VAL A 230 2.54 11.93 -16.02
N THR A 231 3.07 10.72 -15.91
CA THR A 231 2.79 9.60 -16.80
C THR A 231 1.96 8.58 -16.03
N VAL A 232 0.79 8.22 -16.52
CA VAL A 232 0.00 7.09 -16.01
C VAL A 232 0.31 5.87 -16.84
N ALA A 233 0.67 4.76 -16.21
CA ALA A 233 0.79 3.46 -16.85
C ALA A 233 -0.28 2.52 -16.27
N ARG A 234 -1.18 2.04 -17.11
CA ARG A 234 -2.30 1.19 -16.71
C ARG A 234 -2.48 0.01 -17.64
N MET A 235 -3.11 -1.04 -17.14
CA MET A 235 -3.50 -2.15 -17.98
C MET A 235 -4.67 -1.77 -18.89
N GLU A 236 -4.81 -2.46 -20.01
CA GLU A 236 -5.94 -2.30 -20.95
C GLU A 236 -7.30 -2.70 -20.36
N VAL A 237 -7.29 -3.45 -19.25
CA VAL A 237 -8.50 -3.95 -18.61
C VAL A 237 -9.33 -2.83 -17.98
N PRO A 238 -10.67 -2.91 -18.02
CA PRO A 238 -11.57 -1.82 -17.59
C PRO A 238 -11.36 -1.33 -16.17
N CYS A 239 -10.98 -2.22 -15.23
CA CYS A 239 -10.76 -1.87 -13.84
C CYS A 239 -9.60 -0.88 -13.64
N CYS A 240 -8.63 -0.82 -14.56
CA CYS A 240 -7.50 0.10 -14.46
C CYS A 240 -7.80 1.55 -14.90
N GLY A 241 -8.93 1.81 -15.56
CA GLY A 241 -9.30 3.16 -16.00
C GLY A 241 -9.42 4.18 -14.87
N GLY A 242 -9.72 3.72 -13.65
CA GLY A 242 -9.84 4.55 -12.46
C GLY A 242 -8.57 5.32 -12.11
N ILE A 243 -7.37 4.74 -12.34
CA ILE A 243 -6.11 5.40 -11.98
C ILE A 243 -5.82 6.62 -12.87
N SER A 244 -6.18 6.55 -14.18
CA SER A 244 -6.09 7.71 -15.08
C SER A 244 -7.07 8.81 -14.69
N MET A 245 -8.26 8.44 -14.21
CA MET A 245 -9.25 9.38 -13.72
C MET A 245 -8.77 10.08 -12.46
N ALA A 246 -8.21 9.34 -11.51
CA ALA A 246 -7.63 9.89 -10.28
C ALA A 246 -6.49 10.88 -10.60
N ALA A 247 -5.58 10.54 -11.52
CA ALA A 247 -4.48 11.42 -11.92
C ALA A 247 -4.99 12.73 -12.58
N ARG A 248 -6.00 12.66 -13.45
CA ARG A 248 -6.64 13.86 -14.07
C ARG A 248 -7.27 14.76 -13.02
N GLN A 249 -8.02 14.18 -12.08
CA GLN A 249 -8.64 14.92 -10.97
C GLN A 249 -7.59 15.56 -10.07
N ALA A 250 -6.52 14.84 -9.77
CA ALA A 250 -5.40 15.33 -8.97
C ALA A 250 -4.70 16.54 -9.61
N ILE A 251 -4.42 16.48 -10.92
CA ILE A 251 -3.83 17.60 -11.67
C ILE A 251 -4.77 18.81 -11.62
N ALA A 252 -6.06 18.61 -11.91
CA ALA A 252 -7.03 19.69 -11.83
C ALA A 252 -7.10 20.32 -10.43
N ALA A 253 -7.10 19.49 -9.38
CA ALA A 253 -7.15 19.95 -7.99
C ALA A 253 -5.86 20.65 -7.53
N SER A 254 -4.71 20.34 -8.13
CA SER A 254 -3.42 20.95 -7.79
C SER A 254 -3.31 22.43 -8.18
N GLY A 255 -4.14 22.89 -9.12
CA GLY A 255 -4.09 24.23 -9.70
C GLY A 255 -2.90 24.47 -10.62
N LYS A 256 -2.11 23.43 -10.95
CA LYS A 256 -0.92 23.52 -11.79
C LYS A 256 -1.16 22.97 -13.20
N ALA A 257 -0.49 23.55 -14.20
CA ALA A 257 -0.52 23.05 -15.58
C ALA A 257 0.53 21.94 -15.78
N ILE A 258 0.23 20.73 -15.30
CA ILE A 258 1.15 19.60 -15.38
C ILE A 258 0.77 18.72 -16.58
N PRO A 259 1.71 18.47 -17.53
CA PRO A 259 1.46 17.56 -18.64
C PRO A 259 1.13 16.15 -18.17
N LEU A 260 0.10 15.55 -18.77
CA LEU A 260 -0.31 14.17 -18.49
C LEU A 260 -0.17 13.30 -19.73
N ARG A 261 0.52 12.19 -19.58
CA ARG A 261 0.60 11.10 -20.57
C ARG A 261 -0.10 9.86 -20.01
N ASP A 262 -0.92 9.19 -20.83
CA ASP A 262 -1.60 7.93 -20.47
C ASP A 262 -1.03 6.81 -21.36
N VAL A 263 -0.45 5.79 -20.76
CA VAL A 263 0.16 4.62 -21.43
C VAL A 263 -0.65 3.39 -21.04
N VAL A 264 -1.15 2.70 -22.06
CA VAL A 264 -1.91 1.45 -21.87
C VAL A 264 -0.98 0.27 -22.10
N VAL A 265 -0.99 -0.68 -21.17
CA VAL A 265 -0.22 -1.92 -21.26
C VAL A 265 -1.19 -3.07 -21.51
N GLY A 266 -0.98 -3.81 -22.58
CA GLY A 266 -1.73 -5.03 -22.88
C GLY A 266 -1.43 -6.13 -21.85
N VAL A 267 -2.33 -7.09 -21.71
CA VAL A 267 -2.07 -8.28 -20.87
C VAL A 267 -0.91 -9.13 -21.42
N ASP A 268 -0.57 -8.97 -22.68
CA ASP A 268 0.61 -9.54 -23.34
C ASP A 268 1.92 -8.75 -23.11
N GLY A 269 1.83 -7.63 -22.39
CA GLY A 269 2.94 -6.72 -22.08
C GLY A 269 3.25 -5.70 -23.17
N ALA A 270 2.48 -5.63 -24.24
CA ALA A 270 2.66 -4.61 -25.28
C ALA A 270 2.28 -3.22 -24.79
N LEU A 271 3.05 -2.19 -25.18
CA LEU A 271 2.77 -0.79 -24.85
C LEU A 271 1.94 -0.15 -25.97
N HIS A 272 0.80 0.43 -25.63
CA HIS A 272 -0.09 1.19 -26.49
C HIS A 272 -0.17 2.63 -25.98
N GLY A 273 0.07 3.64 -26.83
CA GLY A 273 0.00 5.05 -26.42
C GLY A 273 0.62 5.99 -27.39
#